data_bb4e16b0d149fcb5ed4f25efaca0420d
#
_entry.id   bb4e16b0d149fcb5ed4f25efaca0420d
#
_cell.length_a   1.000
_cell.length_b   1.000
_cell.length_c   1.000
_cell.angle_alpha   90.00
_cell.angle_beta   90.00
_cell.angle_gamma   90.00
#
_symmetry.space_group_name_H-M   'P 1'
#
loop_
_entity.id
_entity.type
_entity.pdbx_description
1 polymer ?
#
loop_
_entity_poly.entity_id
_entity_poly.type
_entity_poly.pdbx_seq_one_letter_code
_entity_poly.pdbx_strand_id
1 'polypeptide(L)'
;IAMDLAIEENCKELHKKVKDIDFLINNAGFGDCGDFTKTDLDKEIAMIHTNIIAYHILTKLYLIDMKKVNRGKILNVASIAGFMPGPLMSTYYATKSYVVRLSESIREELRKENSKVQISILCPGPVNTNFNNVANVKFHMREANSYNVAKFAIDKLLKGKFYIIPG
;
A
#
# COMPACT_ATOMS: atom_id res chain seq x y z
N ILE A 1 -9.96 4.34 15.69
CA ILE A 1 -9.96 5.73 15.20
C ILE A 1 -10.47 5.69 13.76
N ALA A 2 -11.59 6.35 13.47
CA ALA A 2 -12.09 6.52 12.12
C ALA A 2 -11.56 7.85 11.57
N MET A 3 -10.87 7.81 10.42
CA MET A 3 -10.28 8.99 9.76
C MET A 3 -10.25 8.75 8.25
N ASP A 4 -10.53 9.79 7.47
CA ASP A 4 -10.32 9.76 6.04
C ASP A 4 -8.84 10.05 5.74
N LEU A 5 -8.14 9.07 5.19
CA LEU A 5 -6.71 9.17 4.88
C LEU A 5 -6.43 9.91 3.56
N ALA A 6 -7.46 10.26 2.77
CA ALA A 6 -7.30 11.17 1.65
C ALA A 6 -6.96 12.62 2.11
N ILE A 7 -7.18 12.93 3.39
CA ILE A 7 -6.85 14.21 4.01
C ILE A 7 -5.49 14.09 4.69
N GLU A 8 -4.50 14.83 4.22
CA GLU A 8 -3.11 14.77 4.72
C GLU A 8 -2.99 15.04 6.22
N GLU A 9 -3.75 16.02 6.74
CA GLU A 9 -3.77 16.37 8.15
C GLU A 9 -4.21 15.19 9.02
N ASN A 10 -5.16 14.39 8.54
CA ASN A 10 -5.61 13.18 9.23
C ASN A 10 -4.49 12.14 9.35
N CYS A 11 -3.65 11.99 8.33
CA CYS A 11 -2.48 11.10 8.40
C CYS A 11 -1.48 11.57 9.47
N LYS A 12 -1.20 12.87 9.52
CA LYS A 12 -0.33 13.48 10.53
C LYS A 12 -0.92 13.37 11.94
N GLU A 13 -2.21 13.59 12.06
CA GLU A 13 -2.94 13.47 13.34
C GLU A 13 -2.98 12.00 13.81
N LEU A 14 -3.22 11.04 12.91
CA LEU A 14 -3.15 9.62 13.23
C LEU A 14 -1.79 9.26 13.84
N HIS A 15 -0.71 9.70 13.20
CA HIS A 15 0.64 9.48 13.71
C HIS A 15 0.87 10.16 15.08
N LYS A 16 0.27 11.35 15.34
CA LYS A 16 0.36 11.99 16.66
C LYS A 16 -0.38 11.20 17.75
N LYS A 17 -1.54 10.64 17.41
CA LYS A 17 -2.40 9.90 18.34
C LYS A 17 -1.93 8.48 18.63
N VAL A 18 -1.30 7.84 17.64
CA VAL A 18 -0.88 6.44 17.74
C VAL A 18 0.63 6.37 17.64
N LYS A 19 1.29 6.12 18.75
CA LYS A 19 2.76 6.07 18.86
C LYS A 19 3.22 4.65 19.21
N ASP A 20 4.52 4.43 19.13
CA ASP A 20 5.20 3.22 19.62
C ASP A 20 4.65 1.91 19.02
N ILE A 21 4.34 1.93 17.73
CA ILE A 21 3.85 0.74 17.03
C ILE A 21 5.00 -0.16 16.58
N ASP A 22 4.79 -1.47 16.67
CA ASP A 22 5.71 -2.47 16.12
C ASP A 22 5.44 -2.76 14.64
N PHE A 23 4.19 -2.56 14.17
CA PHE A 23 3.77 -2.83 12.80
C PHE A 23 2.97 -1.66 12.24
N LEU A 24 3.36 -1.20 11.06
CA LEU A 24 2.54 -0.35 10.20
C LEU A 24 2.07 -1.17 8.99
N ILE A 25 0.76 -1.25 8.79
CA ILE A 25 0.18 -1.87 7.58
C ILE A 25 -0.59 -0.81 6.82
N ASN A 26 0.01 -0.28 5.76
CA ASN A 26 -0.66 0.62 4.83
C ASN A 26 -1.49 -0.22 3.86
N ASN A 27 -2.79 -0.33 4.11
CA ASN A 27 -3.71 -1.16 3.34
C ASN A 27 -4.81 -0.37 2.64
N ALA A 28 -5.18 0.80 3.17
CA ALA A 28 -6.23 1.63 2.60
C ALA A 28 -5.93 1.98 1.14
N GLY A 29 -6.91 1.82 0.27
CA GLY A 29 -6.73 2.12 -1.14
C GLY A 29 -7.90 1.63 -1.98
N PHE A 30 -8.09 2.25 -3.12
CA PHE A 30 -9.12 1.88 -4.08
C PHE A 30 -8.63 2.08 -5.52
N GLY A 31 -9.42 1.66 -6.48
CA GLY A 31 -9.18 1.80 -7.90
C GLY A 31 -10.33 2.45 -8.62
N ASP A 32 -10.11 2.75 -9.89
CA ASP A 32 -11.14 3.14 -10.85
C ASP A 32 -10.84 2.53 -12.22
N CYS A 33 -11.90 2.24 -12.98
CA CYS A 33 -11.80 1.64 -14.29
C CYS A 33 -12.63 2.41 -15.32
N GLY A 34 -11.97 2.88 -16.38
CA GLY A 34 -12.57 3.59 -17.48
C GLY A 34 -11.52 4.18 -18.42
N ASP A 35 -11.96 4.69 -19.55
CA ASP A 35 -11.12 5.48 -20.45
C ASP A 35 -10.61 6.72 -19.69
N PHE A 36 -9.30 6.95 -19.70
CA PHE A 36 -8.65 8.02 -18.95
C PHE A 36 -9.24 9.41 -19.21
N THR A 37 -9.78 9.63 -20.39
CA THR A 37 -10.43 10.92 -20.75
C THR A 37 -11.88 11.01 -20.28
N LYS A 38 -12.45 9.95 -19.67
CA LYS A 38 -13.86 9.84 -19.29
C LYS A 38 -14.05 9.52 -17.81
N THR A 39 -13.00 9.11 -17.13
CA THR A 39 -13.03 8.87 -15.67
C THR A 39 -13.17 10.19 -14.92
N ASP A 40 -13.72 10.12 -13.70
CA ASP A 40 -13.93 11.29 -12.85
C ASP A 40 -12.60 11.76 -12.25
N LEU A 41 -12.22 13.01 -12.56
CA LEU A 41 -10.97 13.61 -12.08
C LEU A 41 -10.91 13.67 -10.55
N ASP A 42 -12.00 14.03 -9.87
CA ASP A 42 -12.03 14.16 -8.41
C ASP A 42 -11.82 12.80 -7.75
N LYS A 43 -12.43 11.74 -8.32
CA LYS A 43 -12.20 10.36 -7.87
C LYS A 43 -10.75 9.91 -8.08
N GLU A 44 -10.13 10.27 -9.19
CA GLU A 44 -8.71 9.98 -9.46
C GLU A 44 -7.79 10.72 -8.48
N ILE A 45 -8.03 11.98 -8.21
CA ILE A 45 -7.28 12.77 -7.22
C ILE A 45 -7.44 12.16 -5.82
N ALA A 46 -8.66 11.80 -5.41
CA ALA A 46 -8.89 11.11 -4.13
C ALA A 46 -8.14 9.76 -4.07
N MET A 47 -8.06 9.04 -5.19
CA MET A 47 -7.28 7.80 -5.30
C MET A 47 -5.77 8.08 -5.11
N ILE A 48 -5.22 9.11 -5.73
CA ILE A 48 -3.83 9.53 -5.56
C ILE A 48 -3.56 9.88 -4.10
N HIS A 49 -4.43 10.68 -3.47
CA HIS A 49 -4.30 11.02 -2.06
C HIS A 49 -4.28 9.78 -1.16
N THR A 50 -5.23 8.86 -1.35
CA THR A 50 -5.31 7.65 -0.52
C THR A 50 -4.18 6.66 -0.82
N ASN A 51 -3.92 6.36 -2.10
CA ASN A 51 -2.98 5.29 -2.49
C ASN A 51 -1.51 5.73 -2.46
N ILE A 52 -1.22 7.04 -2.59
CA ILE A 52 0.15 7.58 -2.64
C ILE A 52 0.43 8.46 -1.42
N ILE A 53 -0.30 9.57 -1.26
CA ILE A 53 0.05 10.59 -0.27
C ILE A 53 -0.06 10.04 1.15
N ALA A 54 -1.15 9.34 1.46
CA ALA A 54 -1.31 8.69 2.77
C ALA A 54 -0.19 7.67 3.06
N TYR A 55 0.12 6.80 2.09
CA TYR A 55 1.22 5.84 2.22
C TYR A 55 2.56 6.52 2.43
N HIS A 56 2.83 7.58 1.67
CA HIS A 56 4.07 8.35 1.80
C HIS A 56 4.20 8.96 3.19
N ILE A 57 3.17 9.68 3.65
CA ILE A 57 3.18 10.36 4.95
C ILE A 57 3.33 9.34 6.09
N LEU A 58 2.49 8.32 6.13
CA LEU A 58 2.51 7.34 7.22
C LEU A 58 3.81 6.53 7.21
N THR A 59 4.26 6.07 6.06
CA THR A 59 5.55 5.37 5.94
C THR A 59 6.68 6.26 6.44
N LYS A 60 6.75 7.53 6.02
CA LYS A 60 7.80 8.47 6.42
C LYS A 60 7.82 8.69 7.93
N LEU A 61 6.66 9.02 8.51
CA LEU A 61 6.57 9.38 9.92
C LEU A 61 6.89 8.20 10.85
N TYR A 62 6.28 7.03 10.59
CA TYR A 62 6.53 5.84 11.39
C TYR A 62 7.93 5.25 11.18
N LEU A 63 8.47 5.34 9.95
CA LEU A 63 9.85 4.92 9.69
C LEU A 63 10.85 5.73 10.51
N ILE A 64 10.66 7.07 10.61
CA ILE A 64 11.49 7.92 11.46
C ILE A 64 11.48 7.44 12.91
N ASP A 65 10.31 7.13 13.47
CA ASP A 65 10.19 6.67 14.85
C ASP A 65 10.76 5.25 15.04
N MET A 66 10.48 4.33 14.13
CA MET A 66 11.04 2.98 14.15
C MET A 66 12.58 2.97 14.05
N LYS A 67 13.17 3.90 13.25
CA LYS A 67 14.63 4.02 13.13
C LYS A 67 15.26 4.49 14.45
N LYS A 68 14.62 5.37 15.23
CA LYS A 68 15.16 5.83 16.53
C LYS A 68 15.34 4.66 17.51
N VAL A 69 14.41 3.70 17.49
CA VAL A 69 14.47 2.51 18.36
C VAL A 69 15.09 1.30 17.66
N ASN A 70 15.48 1.45 16.39
CA ASN A 70 16.00 0.41 15.51
C ASN A 70 15.16 -0.87 15.51
N ARG A 71 13.83 -0.73 15.52
CA ARG A 71 12.85 -1.81 15.56
C ARG A 71 11.56 -1.39 14.86
N GLY A 72 10.93 -2.32 14.14
CA GLY A 72 9.62 -2.15 13.52
C GLY A 72 9.53 -2.82 12.16
N LYS A 73 8.29 -3.01 11.69
CA LYS A 73 7.99 -3.60 10.39
C LYS A 73 6.91 -2.79 9.69
N ILE A 74 7.15 -2.48 8.42
CA ILE A 74 6.20 -1.78 7.56
C ILE A 74 5.76 -2.75 6.46
N LEU A 75 4.46 -2.88 6.25
CA LEU A 75 3.87 -3.59 5.12
C LEU A 75 3.08 -2.59 4.27
N ASN A 76 3.55 -2.36 3.05
CA ASN A 76 2.81 -1.57 2.07
C ASN A 76 2.04 -2.48 1.12
N VAL A 77 0.71 -2.33 1.06
CA VAL A 77 -0.14 -3.12 0.17
C VAL A 77 -0.17 -2.44 -1.21
N ALA A 78 0.63 -2.99 -2.11
CA ALA A 78 0.65 -2.62 -3.52
C ALA A 78 -0.33 -3.50 -4.33
N SER A 79 0.11 -4.07 -5.43
CA SER A 79 -0.59 -5.01 -6.32
C SER A 79 0.40 -5.54 -7.35
N ILE A 80 0.10 -6.62 -8.04
CA ILE A 80 0.77 -7.00 -9.31
C ILE A 80 0.68 -5.86 -10.35
N ALA A 81 -0.36 -5.04 -10.29
CA ALA A 81 -0.51 -3.82 -11.08
C ALA A 81 0.66 -2.83 -10.94
N GLY A 82 1.43 -2.91 -9.86
CA GLY A 82 2.60 -2.06 -9.66
C GLY A 82 3.81 -2.39 -10.54
N PHE A 83 3.75 -3.46 -11.34
CA PHE A 83 4.87 -3.92 -12.18
C PHE A 83 4.64 -3.74 -13.68
N MET A 84 3.47 -3.25 -14.10
CA MET A 84 3.12 -3.13 -15.51
C MET A 84 2.18 -1.94 -15.76
N PRO A 85 2.06 -1.44 -16.99
CA PRO A 85 1.00 -0.50 -17.36
C PRO A 85 -0.37 -1.22 -17.38
N GLY A 86 -1.45 -0.48 -17.08
CA GLY A 86 -2.81 -1.01 -17.09
C GLY A 86 -3.77 -0.09 -17.86
N PRO A 87 -4.01 -0.29 -19.15
CA PRO A 87 -5.05 0.42 -19.87
C PRO A 87 -6.40 0.34 -19.15
N LEU A 88 -7.18 1.40 -19.20
CA LEU A 88 -8.45 1.58 -18.48
C LEU A 88 -8.34 1.68 -16.94
N MET A 89 -7.17 1.45 -16.36
CA MET A 89 -6.91 1.63 -14.93
C MET A 89 -5.60 2.43 -14.72
N SER A 90 -5.32 3.37 -15.58
CA SER A 90 -4.01 4.05 -15.69
C SER A 90 -3.56 4.65 -14.36
N THR A 91 -4.41 5.43 -13.71
CA THR A 91 -4.13 6.08 -12.43
C THR A 91 -3.88 5.04 -11.33
N TYR A 92 -4.73 3.99 -11.22
CA TYR A 92 -4.53 2.93 -10.24
C TYR A 92 -3.17 2.23 -10.38
N TYR A 93 -2.82 1.78 -11.60
CA TYR A 93 -1.54 1.12 -11.87
C TYR A 93 -0.35 2.03 -11.55
N ALA A 94 -0.45 3.32 -11.90
CA ALA A 94 0.57 4.31 -11.56
C ALA A 94 0.72 4.48 -10.04
N THR A 95 -0.38 4.53 -9.27
CA THR A 95 -0.32 4.62 -7.81
C THR A 95 0.35 3.40 -7.20
N LYS A 96 0.06 2.20 -7.70
CA LYS A 96 0.66 0.95 -7.19
C LYS A 96 2.15 0.83 -7.59
N SER A 97 2.53 1.33 -8.76
CA SER A 97 3.95 1.44 -9.16
C SER A 97 4.72 2.37 -8.24
N TYR A 98 4.13 3.52 -7.85
CA TYR A 98 4.74 4.42 -6.87
C TYR A 98 5.06 3.71 -5.56
N VAL A 99 4.09 2.97 -4.99
CA VAL A 99 4.25 2.24 -3.73
C VAL A 99 5.36 1.20 -3.82
N VAL A 100 5.44 0.48 -4.94
CA VAL A 100 6.51 -0.51 -5.18
C VAL A 100 7.87 0.19 -5.17
N ARG A 101 8.07 1.22 -6.02
CA ARG A 101 9.38 1.89 -6.17
C ARG A 101 9.82 2.62 -4.90
N LEU A 102 8.90 3.28 -4.20
CA LEU A 102 9.19 3.90 -2.91
C LEU A 102 9.70 2.87 -1.90
N SER A 103 9.01 1.74 -1.79
CA SER A 103 9.37 0.71 -0.81
C SER A 103 10.70 0.02 -1.14
N GLU A 104 11.00 -0.20 -2.43
CA GLU A 104 12.30 -0.72 -2.89
C GLU A 104 13.44 0.21 -2.48
N SER A 105 13.28 1.51 -2.73
CA SER A 105 14.29 2.51 -2.41
C SER A 105 14.55 2.58 -0.90
N ILE A 106 13.49 2.64 -0.09
CA ILE A 106 13.60 2.65 1.37
C ILE A 106 14.29 1.37 1.88
N ARG A 107 13.96 0.20 1.31
CA ARG A 107 14.62 -1.05 1.68
C ARG A 107 16.14 -0.96 1.49
N GLU A 108 16.60 -0.44 0.35
CA GLU A 108 18.04 -0.33 0.07
C GLU A 108 18.74 0.67 1.00
N GLU A 109 18.05 1.75 1.38
CA GLU A 109 18.55 2.68 2.41
C GLU A 109 18.71 1.98 3.76
N LEU A 110 17.68 1.27 4.22
CA LEU A 110 17.72 0.50 5.47
C LEU A 110 18.81 -0.57 5.47
N ARG A 111 19.01 -1.26 4.33
CA ARG A 111 20.08 -2.26 4.16
C ARG A 111 21.48 -1.66 4.27
N LYS A 112 21.70 -0.52 3.63
CA LYS A 112 22.99 0.20 3.69
C LYS A 112 23.34 0.69 5.11
N GLU A 113 22.33 1.04 5.88
CA GLU A 113 22.47 1.46 7.27
C GLU A 113 22.54 0.30 8.29
N ASN A 114 22.44 -0.96 7.85
CA ASN A 114 22.32 -2.14 8.71
C ASN A 114 21.16 -2.02 9.73
N SER A 115 20.09 -1.35 9.34
CA SER A 115 18.91 -1.16 10.18
C SER A 115 18.18 -2.49 10.45
N LYS A 116 17.64 -2.66 11.68
CA LYS A 116 16.75 -3.77 12.02
C LYS A 116 15.30 -3.49 11.63
N VAL A 117 14.97 -2.27 11.22
CA VAL A 117 13.65 -1.95 10.68
C VAL A 117 13.47 -2.64 9.35
N GLN A 118 12.30 -3.21 9.13
CA GLN A 118 11.98 -3.94 7.90
C GLN A 118 10.83 -3.28 7.16
N ILE A 119 10.92 -3.23 5.84
CA ILE A 119 9.82 -2.87 4.95
C ILE A 119 9.53 -4.05 4.03
N SER A 120 8.26 -4.31 3.77
CA SER A 120 7.75 -5.36 2.89
C SER A 120 6.67 -4.81 1.98
N ILE A 121 6.47 -5.44 0.83
CA ILE A 121 5.43 -5.09 -0.13
C ILE A 121 4.55 -6.31 -0.37
N LEU A 122 3.25 -6.16 -0.14
CA LEU A 122 2.25 -7.15 -0.56
C LEU A 122 1.76 -6.80 -1.96
N CYS A 123 1.96 -7.71 -2.92
CA CYS A 123 1.56 -7.55 -4.31
C CYS A 123 0.57 -8.65 -4.72
N PRO A 124 -0.69 -8.58 -4.30
CA PRO A 124 -1.68 -9.58 -4.68
C PRO A 124 -2.16 -9.37 -6.11
N GLY A 125 -2.62 -10.45 -6.73
CA GLY A 125 -3.55 -10.40 -7.85
C GLY A 125 -4.96 -10.00 -7.39
N PRO A 126 -6.01 -10.30 -8.17
CA PRO A 126 -7.40 -10.05 -7.76
C PRO A 126 -7.76 -10.78 -6.46
N VAL A 127 -8.33 -10.05 -5.50
CA VAL A 127 -8.75 -10.57 -4.20
C VAL A 127 -10.24 -10.30 -4.03
N ASN A 128 -10.99 -11.29 -3.59
CA ASN A 128 -12.42 -11.15 -3.30
C ASN A 128 -12.63 -10.20 -2.11
N THR A 129 -12.92 -8.96 -2.44
CA THR A 129 -13.21 -7.86 -1.52
C THR A 129 -14.19 -6.90 -2.18
N ASN A 130 -14.54 -5.81 -1.51
CA ASN A 130 -15.37 -4.76 -2.13
C ASN A 130 -14.63 -3.92 -3.19
N PHE A 131 -13.34 -4.19 -3.45
CA PHE A 131 -12.54 -3.44 -4.42
C PHE A 131 -13.17 -3.38 -5.80
N ASN A 132 -13.68 -4.53 -6.31
CA ASN A 132 -14.25 -4.61 -7.64
C ASN A 132 -15.47 -3.69 -7.83
N ASN A 133 -16.31 -3.58 -6.80
CA ASN A 133 -17.47 -2.69 -6.81
C ASN A 133 -17.04 -1.22 -6.82
N VAL A 134 -16.07 -0.87 -5.97
CA VAL A 134 -15.56 0.51 -5.87
C VAL A 134 -14.83 0.92 -7.15
N ALA A 135 -14.02 0.02 -7.71
CA ALA A 135 -13.26 0.26 -8.93
C ALA A 135 -14.08 0.14 -10.21
N ASN A 136 -15.33 -0.27 -10.11
CA ASN A 136 -16.19 -0.55 -11.26
C ASN A 136 -15.52 -1.49 -12.28
N VAL A 137 -14.89 -2.56 -11.80
CA VAL A 137 -14.14 -3.52 -12.61
C VAL A 137 -14.63 -4.95 -12.38
N LYS A 138 -14.62 -5.76 -13.43
CA LYS A 138 -14.84 -7.21 -13.38
C LYS A 138 -13.60 -7.92 -13.86
N PHE A 139 -12.94 -8.67 -12.98
CA PHE A 139 -11.80 -9.49 -13.37
C PHE A 139 -12.28 -10.84 -13.92
N HIS A 140 -11.67 -11.28 -15.02
CA HIS A 140 -11.90 -12.63 -15.56
C HIS A 140 -11.03 -13.69 -14.88
N MET A 141 -10.09 -13.27 -14.04
CA MET A 141 -9.22 -14.16 -13.28
C MET A 141 -9.89 -14.60 -11.98
N ARG A 142 -9.54 -15.81 -11.52
CA ARG A 142 -10.00 -16.30 -10.22
C ARG A 142 -9.50 -15.40 -9.10
N GLU A 143 -10.42 -14.92 -8.30
CA GLU A 143 -10.11 -14.09 -7.14
C GLU A 143 -9.63 -14.95 -5.97
N ALA A 144 -8.58 -14.49 -5.30
CA ALA A 144 -8.06 -15.12 -4.10
C ALA A 144 -8.97 -14.80 -2.89
N ASN A 145 -9.02 -15.70 -1.92
CA ASN A 145 -9.71 -15.46 -0.65
C ASN A 145 -8.93 -14.43 0.19
N SER A 146 -9.59 -13.36 0.64
CA SER A 146 -8.97 -12.25 1.36
C SER A 146 -8.30 -12.66 2.67
N TYR A 147 -8.91 -13.58 3.43
CA TYR A 147 -8.32 -14.10 4.66
C TYR A 147 -7.01 -14.87 4.40
N ASN A 148 -7.00 -15.72 3.36
CA ASN A 148 -5.80 -16.48 3.00
C ASN A 148 -4.66 -15.56 2.53
N VAL A 149 -4.99 -14.51 1.76
CA VAL A 149 -4.01 -13.49 1.34
C VAL A 149 -3.45 -12.75 2.56
N ALA A 150 -4.31 -12.32 3.48
CA ALA A 150 -3.88 -11.61 4.69
C ALA A 150 -3.00 -12.51 5.58
N LYS A 151 -3.41 -13.75 5.83
CA LYS A 151 -2.61 -14.73 6.59
C LYS A 151 -1.25 -14.95 5.96
N PHE A 152 -1.21 -15.22 4.66
CA PHE A 152 0.03 -15.40 3.92
C PHE A 152 0.93 -14.15 4.03
N ALA A 153 0.34 -12.96 3.91
CA ALA A 153 1.08 -11.71 4.00
C ALA A 153 1.76 -11.54 5.36
N ILE A 154 1.02 -11.77 6.45
CA ILE A 154 1.56 -11.68 7.82
C ILE A 154 2.65 -12.73 8.05
N ASP A 155 2.44 -13.98 7.65
CA ASP A 155 3.43 -15.05 7.81
C ASP A 155 4.75 -14.70 7.08
N LYS A 156 4.68 -14.09 5.90
CA LYS A 156 5.86 -13.67 5.14
C LYS A 156 6.50 -12.41 5.69
N LEU A 157 5.72 -11.44 6.17
CA LEU A 157 6.19 -10.24 6.85
C LEU A 157 7.01 -10.60 8.10
N LEU A 158 6.51 -11.53 8.93
CA LEU A 158 7.20 -11.99 10.13
C LEU A 158 8.54 -12.67 9.79
N LYS A 159 8.63 -13.34 8.65
CA LYS A 159 9.86 -13.96 8.11
C LYS A 159 10.77 -12.97 7.38
N GLY A 160 10.47 -11.69 7.37
CA GLY A 160 11.29 -10.64 6.75
C GLY A 160 11.34 -10.71 5.22
N LYS A 161 10.33 -11.32 4.57
CA LYS A 161 10.26 -11.32 3.10
C LYS A 161 9.88 -9.93 2.59
N PHE A 162 10.64 -9.45 1.59
CA PHE A 162 10.40 -8.13 1.00
C PHE A 162 9.22 -8.15 0.03
N TYR A 163 9.32 -8.92 -1.04
CA TYR A 163 8.20 -9.17 -1.94
C TYR A 163 7.34 -10.30 -1.40
N ILE A 164 6.05 -10.00 -1.22
CA ILE A 164 5.03 -10.94 -0.80
C ILE A 164 4.00 -11.02 -1.91
N ILE A 165 4.08 -12.07 -2.71
CA ILE A 165 3.21 -12.28 -3.87
C ILE A 165 2.43 -13.57 -3.59
N PRO A 166 1.14 -13.47 -3.21
CA PRO A 166 0.29 -14.64 -3.09
C PRO A 166 0.05 -15.24 -4.48
N GLY A 167 0.29 -16.55 -4.63
CA GLY A 167 0.07 -17.32 -5.85
C GLY A 167 -1.30 -17.95 -5.86
#